data_35667ea006dabeca4eaa53c5c09a60da
#
_entry.id   35667ea006dabeca4eaa53c5c09a60da
#
_cell.length_a   1.000
_cell.length_b   1.000
_cell.length_c   1.000
_cell.angle_alpha   90.00
_cell.angle_beta   90.00
_cell.angle_gamma   90.00
#
_symmetry.space_group_name_H-M   'P 1'
#
loop_
_entity.id
_entity.type
_entity.pdbx_description
1 polymer ?
#
loop_
_entity_poly.entity_id
_entity_poly.type
_entity_poly.pdbx_seq_one_letter_code
_entity_poly.pdbx_strand_id
1 'polypeptide(L)'
;MADFLYRALERGLSALKKREYRLDRSIPLSLLVGTVLRRFAWLVRGAVKCLVLQRRIGFVFMAPNVNLRNASLIRFGKGVTLERGVIIDGLSRDGIEFGENVMIGPYSVIRAGMLSNLGAGVRMGANCSLDAYSYIGAAGPVTIGDNVIMGQHIAFHAENHDYERVDIPIKHQGTRRKGIVIEDDCWVGSNTTFLDGAHVGRGCVIAAGSLVRGEFPPYSIVVGAPARVLRSRLTTEALHSQAVATGGHPG
;
A
#
# COMPACT_ATOMS: atom_id res chain seq x y z
N MET A 1 -30.28 -16.64 18.40
CA MET A 1 -29.73 -15.26 18.60
C MET A 1 -28.33 -15.08 18.01
N ALA A 2 -27.36 -15.94 18.35
CA ALA A 2 -26.00 -15.83 17.80
C ALA A 2 -25.97 -15.86 16.27
N ASP A 3 -26.63 -16.83 15.62
CA ASP A 3 -26.63 -16.95 14.15
C ASP A 3 -27.23 -15.73 13.43
N PHE A 4 -28.23 -15.09 14.01
CA PHE A 4 -28.80 -13.85 13.49
C PHE A 4 -27.76 -12.72 13.50
N LEU A 5 -26.96 -12.58 14.57
CA LEU A 5 -25.91 -11.57 14.67
C LEU A 5 -24.77 -11.82 13.66
N TYR A 6 -24.34 -13.07 13.47
CA TYR A 6 -23.36 -13.41 12.44
C TYR A 6 -23.84 -12.99 11.04
N ARG A 7 -25.07 -13.36 10.67
CA ARG A 7 -25.65 -13.00 9.36
C ARG A 7 -25.83 -11.49 9.18
N ALA A 8 -26.17 -10.77 10.24
CA ALA A 8 -26.27 -9.31 10.19
C ALA A 8 -24.91 -8.66 9.95
N LEU A 9 -23.86 -9.13 10.65
CA LEU A 9 -22.49 -8.66 10.47
C LEU A 9 -21.94 -9.02 9.08
N GLU A 10 -22.18 -10.23 8.59
CA GLU A 10 -21.77 -10.65 7.24
C GLU A 10 -22.41 -9.78 6.16
N ARG A 11 -23.70 -9.48 6.27
CA ARG A 11 -24.40 -8.57 5.34
C ARG A 11 -23.79 -7.17 5.37
N GLY A 12 -23.55 -6.61 6.57
CA GLY A 12 -22.94 -5.29 6.72
C GLY A 12 -21.52 -5.23 6.16
N LEU A 13 -20.70 -6.25 6.44
CA LEU A 13 -19.32 -6.33 5.92
C LEU A 13 -19.28 -6.56 4.42
N SER A 14 -20.18 -7.38 3.86
CA SER A 14 -20.27 -7.61 2.43
C SER A 14 -20.66 -6.34 1.67
N ALA A 15 -21.62 -5.58 2.19
CA ALA A 15 -22.03 -4.32 1.63
C ALA A 15 -20.89 -3.27 1.68
N LEU A 16 -20.15 -3.20 2.81
CA LEU A 16 -19.04 -2.27 2.97
C LEU A 16 -17.86 -2.59 2.05
N LYS A 17 -17.54 -3.89 1.91
CA LYS A 17 -16.39 -4.37 1.13
C LYS A 17 -16.70 -4.68 -0.33
N LYS A 18 -17.95 -4.52 -0.75
CA LYS A 18 -18.42 -4.84 -2.11
C LYS A 18 -18.04 -6.26 -2.59
N ARG A 19 -17.95 -7.21 -1.67
CA ARG A 19 -17.67 -8.62 -1.95
C ARG A 19 -18.33 -9.51 -0.89
N GLU A 20 -18.62 -10.75 -1.21
CA GLU A 20 -19.14 -11.70 -0.23
C GLU A 20 -18.14 -11.87 0.93
N TYR A 21 -18.62 -11.71 2.15
CA TYR A 21 -17.83 -11.85 3.35
C TYR A 21 -18.51 -12.85 4.30
N ARG A 22 -17.83 -13.94 4.57
CA ARG A 22 -18.29 -14.97 5.50
C ARG A 22 -17.44 -14.95 6.76
N LEU A 23 -18.09 -14.99 7.91
CA LEU A 23 -17.42 -15.10 9.20
C LEU A 23 -17.24 -16.57 9.56
N ASP A 24 -16.07 -16.90 10.09
CA ASP A 24 -15.82 -18.19 10.67
C ASP A 24 -16.71 -18.38 11.92
N ARG A 25 -17.56 -19.41 11.92
CA ARG A 25 -18.51 -19.69 13.00
C ARG A 25 -17.85 -20.20 14.28
N SER A 26 -16.57 -20.55 14.24
CA SER A 26 -15.80 -20.94 15.43
C SER A 26 -15.41 -19.73 16.30
N ILE A 27 -15.49 -18.50 15.77
CA ILE A 27 -15.13 -17.28 16.50
C ILE A 27 -16.18 -17.00 17.59
N PRO A 28 -15.84 -16.93 18.88
CA PRO A 28 -16.79 -16.61 19.93
C PRO A 28 -17.48 -15.25 19.71
N LEU A 29 -18.78 -15.18 19.97
CA LEU A 29 -19.57 -13.95 19.78
C LEU A 29 -19.00 -12.75 20.56
N SER A 30 -18.45 -12.97 21.76
CA SER A 30 -17.80 -11.94 22.57
C SER A 30 -16.63 -11.29 21.86
N LEU A 31 -15.82 -12.05 21.14
CA LEU A 31 -14.69 -11.53 20.35
C LEU A 31 -15.18 -10.72 19.13
N LEU A 32 -16.26 -11.17 18.50
CA LEU A 32 -16.89 -10.43 17.40
C LEU A 32 -17.42 -9.07 17.88
N VAL A 33 -18.17 -9.06 18.98
CA VAL A 33 -18.69 -7.83 19.58
C VAL A 33 -17.54 -6.90 19.97
N GLY A 34 -16.50 -7.41 20.65
CA GLY A 34 -15.30 -6.65 20.99
C GLY A 34 -14.61 -6.04 19.76
N THR A 35 -14.56 -6.80 18.66
CA THR A 35 -13.98 -6.29 17.40
C THR A 35 -14.83 -5.20 16.77
N VAL A 36 -16.15 -5.34 16.76
CA VAL A 36 -17.08 -4.32 16.25
C VAL A 36 -16.97 -3.04 17.08
N LEU A 37 -16.99 -3.14 18.41
CA LEU A 37 -16.85 -1.99 19.31
C LEU A 37 -15.51 -1.29 19.11
N ARG A 38 -14.44 -2.04 18.99
CA ARG A 38 -13.10 -1.48 18.69
C ARG A 38 -13.07 -0.75 17.34
N ARG A 39 -13.64 -1.33 16.29
CA ARG A 39 -13.73 -0.69 14.97
C ARG A 39 -14.61 0.56 15.00
N PHE A 40 -15.70 0.53 15.75
CA PHE A 40 -16.53 1.71 15.96
C PHE A 40 -15.75 2.84 16.67
N ALA A 41 -15.01 2.52 17.73
CA ALA A 41 -14.15 3.48 18.41
C ALA A 41 -13.07 4.08 17.48
N TRP A 42 -12.53 3.26 16.56
CA TRP A 42 -11.58 3.76 15.56
C TRP A 42 -12.24 4.69 14.55
N LEU A 43 -13.48 4.40 14.14
CA LEU A 43 -14.25 5.27 13.25
C LEU A 43 -14.54 6.63 13.91
N VAL A 44 -15.01 6.62 15.17
CA VAL A 44 -15.25 7.85 15.94
C VAL A 44 -13.96 8.67 16.05
N ARG A 45 -12.84 8.02 16.39
CA ARG A 45 -11.52 8.69 16.48
C ARG A 45 -11.11 9.28 15.13
N GLY A 46 -11.32 8.55 14.04
CA GLY A 46 -11.07 9.04 12.68
C GLY A 46 -11.90 10.27 12.35
N ALA A 47 -13.20 10.23 12.63
CA ALA A 47 -14.09 11.36 12.40
C ALA A 47 -13.68 12.61 13.22
N VAL A 48 -13.38 12.43 14.50
CA VAL A 48 -12.91 13.54 15.38
C VAL A 48 -11.59 14.12 14.84
N LYS A 49 -10.62 13.29 14.47
CA LYS A 49 -9.36 13.78 13.90
C LYS A 49 -9.58 14.50 12.56
N CYS A 50 -10.41 13.99 11.68
CA CYS A 50 -10.73 14.66 10.42
C CYS A 50 -11.42 16.01 10.66
N LEU A 51 -12.32 16.10 11.65
CA LEU A 51 -12.98 17.35 12.02
C LEU A 51 -11.98 18.37 12.57
N VAL A 52 -11.14 17.96 13.54
CA VAL A 52 -10.10 18.84 14.14
C VAL A 52 -9.12 19.35 13.10
N LEU A 53 -8.79 18.53 12.10
CA LEU A 53 -7.90 18.91 11.00
C LEU A 53 -8.65 19.65 9.87
N GLN A 54 -9.91 20.05 10.09
CA GLN A 54 -10.78 20.76 9.14
C GLN A 54 -10.91 20.04 7.79
N ARG A 55 -11.02 18.70 7.84
CA ARG A 55 -11.16 17.84 6.67
C ARG A 55 -12.61 17.40 6.48
N ARG A 56 -12.98 17.05 5.25
CA ARG A 56 -14.25 16.36 5.00
C ARG A 56 -14.27 15.08 5.82
N ILE A 57 -15.32 14.90 6.60
CA ILE A 57 -15.51 13.69 7.42
C ILE A 57 -15.67 12.51 6.46
N GLY A 58 -14.67 11.65 6.43
CA GLY A 58 -14.69 10.40 5.68
C GLY A 58 -14.84 9.19 6.61
N PHE A 59 -15.23 8.06 6.07
CA PHE A 59 -15.19 6.77 6.79
C PHE A 59 -13.73 6.28 6.88
N VAL A 60 -12.98 6.84 7.83
CA VAL A 60 -11.58 6.47 8.09
C VAL A 60 -11.49 5.86 9.50
N PHE A 61 -10.95 4.65 9.58
CA PHE A 61 -10.75 3.95 10.85
C PHE A 61 -9.34 4.25 11.36
N MET A 62 -9.22 4.94 12.49
CA MET A 62 -7.93 5.28 13.10
C MET A 62 -7.78 4.61 14.46
N ALA A 63 -6.81 3.72 14.57
CA ALA A 63 -6.40 3.11 15.83
C ALA A 63 -5.74 4.13 16.78
N PRO A 64 -5.46 3.77 18.03
CA PRO A 64 -4.69 4.64 18.93
C PRO A 64 -3.30 4.98 18.38
N ASN A 65 -2.80 6.18 18.78
CA ASN A 65 -1.45 6.67 18.47
C ASN A 65 -1.14 6.85 16.98
N VAL A 66 -2.16 6.97 16.12
CA VAL A 66 -1.96 7.41 14.73
C VAL A 66 -1.54 8.87 14.73
N ASN A 67 -0.42 9.18 14.07
CA ASN A 67 0.14 10.52 13.95
C ASN A 67 0.08 11.00 12.49
N LEU A 68 -0.71 12.06 12.24
CA LEU A 68 -0.81 12.70 10.93
C LEU A 68 -0.15 14.07 11.02
N ARG A 69 0.94 14.25 10.28
CA ARG A 69 1.65 15.53 10.12
C ARG A 69 1.33 16.10 8.76
N ASN A 70 1.30 17.44 8.64
CA ASN A 70 0.98 18.13 7.39
C ASN A 70 -0.27 17.54 6.72
N ALA A 71 -1.30 17.29 7.56
CA ALA A 71 -2.50 16.56 7.17
C ALA A 71 -3.24 17.21 6.00
N SER A 72 -3.04 18.52 5.76
CA SER A 72 -3.59 19.22 4.59
C SER A 72 -3.21 18.61 3.26
N LEU A 73 -2.14 17.88 3.18
CA LEU A 73 -1.61 17.22 2.00
C LEU A 73 -1.91 15.71 1.95
N ILE A 74 -2.72 15.19 2.90
CA ILE A 74 -3.10 13.78 2.93
C ILE A 74 -4.56 13.64 2.50
N ARG A 75 -4.85 12.77 1.56
CA ARG A 75 -6.20 12.43 1.10
C ARG A 75 -6.51 10.97 1.39
N PHE A 76 -7.70 10.72 1.95
CA PHE A 76 -8.17 9.38 2.28
C PHE A 76 -9.40 9.03 1.46
N GLY A 77 -9.38 7.87 0.83
CA GLY A 77 -10.56 7.22 0.30
C GLY A 77 -11.46 6.66 1.41
N LYS A 78 -12.64 6.21 1.05
CA LYS A 78 -13.61 5.61 1.98
C LYS A 78 -13.09 4.26 2.50
N GLY A 79 -13.26 4.02 3.79
CA GLY A 79 -12.91 2.74 4.42
C GLY A 79 -11.42 2.55 4.71
N VAL A 80 -10.59 3.58 4.54
CA VAL A 80 -9.17 3.53 4.91
C VAL A 80 -9.04 3.18 6.38
N THR A 81 -8.13 2.27 6.70
CA THR A 81 -7.80 1.85 8.06
C THR A 81 -6.34 2.14 8.34
N LEU A 82 -6.09 2.96 9.38
CA LEU A 82 -4.76 3.23 9.92
C LEU A 82 -4.65 2.52 11.27
N GLU A 83 -3.73 1.57 11.36
CA GLU A 83 -3.56 0.80 12.58
C GLU A 83 -2.68 1.53 13.61
N ARG A 84 -2.50 0.90 14.79
CA ARG A 84 -1.81 1.51 15.93
C ARG A 84 -0.42 2.04 15.56
N GLY A 85 -0.13 3.27 15.98
CA GLY A 85 1.20 3.86 15.86
C GLY A 85 1.63 4.22 14.45
N VAL A 86 0.73 4.19 13.47
CA VAL A 86 1.01 4.64 12.09
C VAL A 86 1.36 6.11 12.10
N ILE A 87 2.43 6.46 11.40
CA ILE A 87 2.88 7.85 11.20
C ILE A 87 2.81 8.17 9.71
N ILE A 88 2.08 9.23 9.35
CA ILE A 88 2.02 9.74 7.98
C ILE A 88 2.38 11.21 8.00
N ASP A 89 3.43 11.57 7.27
CA ASP A 89 3.81 12.97 7.06
C ASP A 89 3.53 13.37 5.61
N GLY A 90 2.52 14.22 5.42
CA GLY A 90 2.05 14.68 4.12
C GLY A 90 2.99 15.66 3.42
N LEU A 91 4.09 16.08 4.05
CA LEU A 91 4.98 17.10 3.50
C LEU A 91 5.63 16.63 2.18
N SER A 92 5.01 17.01 1.06
CA SER A 92 5.42 16.61 -0.29
C SER A 92 4.80 17.55 -1.33
N ARG A 93 5.26 17.48 -2.59
CA ARG A 93 4.73 18.29 -3.70
C ARG A 93 3.31 17.86 -4.08
N ASP A 94 3.11 16.55 -4.24
CA ASP A 94 1.87 15.99 -4.78
C ASP A 94 0.93 15.47 -3.68
N GLY A 95 1.39 15.45 -2.43
CA GLY A 95 0.65 14.92 -1.29
C GLY A 95 0.76 13.41 -1.16
N ILE A 96 -0.03 12.88 -0.22
CA ILE A 96 -0.19 11.44 0.00
C ILE A 96 -1.66 11.09 -0.20
N GLU A 97 -1.94 10.16 -1.10
CA GLU A 97 -3.29 9.78 -1.47
C GLU A 97 -3.50 8.28 -1.31
N PHE A 98 -4.59 7.92 -0.61
CA PHE A 98 -5.04 6.55 -0.42
C PHE A 98 -6.39 6.37 -1.08
N GLY A 99 -6.54 5.35 -1.89
CA GLY A 99 -7.79 4.89 -2.45
C GLY A 99 -8.74 4.29 -1.41
N GLU A 100 -9.87 3.76 -1.86
CA GLU A 100 -10.86 3.11 -0.98
C GLU A 100 -10.28 1.83 -0.36
N ASN A 101 -10.70 1.52 0.88
CA ASN A 101 -10.37 0.28 1.60
C ASN A 101 -8.86 -0.01 1.76
N VAL A 102 -8.01 1.01 1.74
CA VAL A 102 -6.59 0.84 2.03
C VAL A 102 -6.38 0.56 3.52
N MET A 103 -5.52 -0.39 3.83
CA MET A 103 -5.09 -0.69 5.20
C MET A 103 -3.60 -0.45 5.36
N ILE A 104 -3.24 0.35 6.35
CA ILE A 104 -1.84 0.57 6.77
C ILE A 104 -1.66 -0.07 8.14
N GLY A 105 -0.83 -1.09 8.19
CA GLY A 105 -0.52 -1.90 9.36
C GLY A 105 0.26 -1.15 10.43
N PRO A 106 0.28 -1.69 11.66
CA PRO A 106 0.77 -0.99 12.83
C PRO A 106 2.24 -0.61 12.71
N TYR A 107 2.57 0.55 13.28
CA TYR A 107 3.92 1.12 13.36
C TYR A 107 4.59 1.36 12.00
N SER A 108 3.82 1.42 10.93
CA SER A 108 4.32 1.80 9.61
C SER A 108 4.49 3.31 9.50
N VAL A 109 5.48 3.73 8.71
CA VAL A 109 5.85 5.14 8.54
C VAL A 109 5.81 5.50 7.05
N ILE A 110 5.09 6.56 6.71
CA ILE A 110 5.01 7.09 5.33
C ILE A 110 5.43 8.55 5.37
N ARG A 111 6.47 8.89 4.61
CA ARG A 111 6.95 10.27 4.48
C ARG A 111 7.60 10.49 3.13
N ALA A 112 7.55 11.73 2.63
CA ALA A 112 8.05 12.02 1.30
C ALA A 112 9.24 13.01 1.27
N GLY A 113 9.45 13.79 2.30
CA GLY A 113 10.54 14.76 2.25
C GLY A 113 10.80 15.49 3.55
N MET A 114 11.63 16.52 3.42
CA MET A 114 11.96 17.51 4.46
C MET A 114 11.73 18.92 3.93
N LEU A 115 11.66 19.92 4.81
CA LEU A 115 11.46 21.32 4.41
C LEU A 115 12.52 21.82 3.43
N SER A 116 13.76 21.36 3.57
CA SER A 116 14.87 21.73 2.68
C SER A 116 14.88 20.97 1.36
N ASN A 117 14.15 19.84 1.25
CA ASN A 117 14.16 18.96 0.09
C ASN A 117 12.85 18.19 -0.01
N LEU A 118 11.83 18.83 -0.60
CA LEU A 118 10.52 18.23 -0.76
C LEU A 118 10.58 17.01 -1.68
N GLY A 119 9.99 15.92 -1.21
CA GLY A 119 9.73 14.74 -2.03
C GLY A 119 8.50 14.92 -2.93
N ALA A 120 8.28 13.93 -3.79
CA ALA A 120 7.12 13.91 -4.68
C ALA A 120 5.84 13.56 -3.90
N GLY A 121 5.73 12.35 -3.38
CA GLY A 121 4.55 11.90 -2.65
C GLY A 121 4.22 10.44 -2.92
N VAL A 122 3.05 10.01 -2.42
CA VAL A 122 2.57 8.63 -2.53
C VAL A 122 1.15 8.61 -3.09
N ARG A 123 0.92 7.76 -4.08
CA ARG A 123 -0.41 7.37 -4.51
C ARG A 123 -0.58 5.87 -4.34
N MET A 124 -1.56 5.45 -3.57
CA MET A 124 -1.92 4.05 -3.36
C MET A 124 -3.37 3.85 -3.78
N GLY A 125 -3.61 2.92 -4.69
CA GLY A 125 -4.91 2.58 -5.22
C GLY A 125 -5.85 1.94 -4.21
N ALA A 126 -6.99 1.47 -4.68
CA ALA A 126 -8.03 0.88 -3.83
C ALA A 126 -7.71 -0.57 -3.42
N ASN A 127 -8.30 -1.01 -2.30
CA ASN A 127 -8.21 -2.38 -1.79
C ASN A 127 -6.77 -2.87 -1.52
N CYS A 128 -5.86 -1.96 -1.20
CA CYS A 128 -4.47 -2.28 -0.91
C CYS A 128 -4.23 -2.50 0.58
N SER A 129 -3.25 -3.32 0.90
CA SER A 129 -2.75 -3.47 2.26
C SER A 129 -1.22 -3.37 2.31
N LEU A 130 -0.73 -2.57 3.23
CA LEU A 130 0.67 -2.50 3.64
C LEU A 130 0.71 -2.93 5.11
N ASP A 131 1.31 -4.09 5.41
CA ASP A 131 1.28 -4.64 6.75
C ASP A 131 2.36 -4.00 7.66
N ALA A 132 2.46 -4.48 8.89
CA ALA A 132 3.18 -3.89 10.02
C ALA A 132 4.64 -3.51 9.73
N TYR A 133 5.12 -2.50 10.45
CA TYR A 133 6.53 -2.08 10.48
C TYR A 133 7.10 -1.74 9.10
N SER A 134 6.27 -1.27 8.20
CA SER A 134 6.69 -0.93 6.84
C SER A 134 7.05 0.55 6.72
N TYR A 135 7.89 0.87 5.73
CA TYR A 135 8.38 2.21 5.50
C TYR A 135 8.20 2.63 4.03
N ILE A 136 7.58 3.79 3.80
CA ILE A 136 7.57 4.41 2.48
C ILE A 136 8.30 5.75 2.55
N GLY A 137 9.51 5.79 1.96
CA GLY A 137 10.30 7.00 1.72
C GLY A 137 10.10 7.49 0.29
N ALA A 138 9.17 8.42 0.09
CA ALA A 138 8.74 8.89 -1.23
C ALA A 138 9.39 10.21 -1.62
N ALA A 139 10.71 10.28 -1.53
CA ALA A 139 11.47 11.40 -2.08
C ALA A 139 11.25 11.53 -3.60
N GLY A 140 11.34 10.43 -4.36
CA GLY A 140 10.74 10.27 -5.68
C GLY A 140 9.28 9.81 -5.56
N PRO A 141 8.49 9.83 -6.65
CA PRO A 141 7.10 9.38 -6.64
C PRO A 141 7.00 7.89 -6.34
N VAL A 142 6.07 7.51 -5.46
CA VAL A 142 5.71 6.11 -5.21
C VAL A 142 4.26 5.91 -5.63
N THR A 143 4.06 5.06 -6.63
CA THR A 143 2.73 4.72 -7.16
C THR A 143 2.47 3.24 -6.95
N ILE A 144 1.37 2.92 -6.29
CA ILE A 144 0.89 1.56 -6.03
C ILE A 144 -0.51 1.48 -6.62
N GLY A 145 -0.75 0.53 -7.50
CA GLY A 145 -2.03 0.28 -8.16
C GLY A 145 -3.10 -0.27 -7.24
N ASP A 146 -4.17 -0.78 -7.81
CA ASP A 146 -5.29 -1.36 -7.07
C ASP A 146 -5.01 -2.83 -6.68
N ASN A 147 -5.66 -3.31 -5.60
CA ASN A 147 -5.64 -4.71 -5.16
C ASN A 147 -4.22 -5.25 -4.85
N VAL A 148 -3.31 -4.40 -4.39
CA VAL A 148 -1.95 -4.80 -4.03
C VAL A 148 -1.90 -5.22 -2.56
N ILE A 149 -1.41 -6.44 -2.31
CA ILE A 149 -1.25 -7.00 -0.97
C ILE A 149 0.24 -7.03 -0.62
N MET A 150 0.63 -6.37 0.46
CA MET A 150 2.02 -6.30 0.91
C MET A 150 2.13 -6.81 2.34
N GLY A 151 3.09 -7.70 2.56
CA GLY A 151 3.41 -8.25 3.89
C GLY A 151 4.09 -7.24 4.81
N GLN A 152 4.64 -7.75 5.90
CA GLN A 152 5.32 -6.95 6.92
C GLN A 152 6.73 -6.52 6.49
N HIS A 153 7.23 -5.45 7.11
CA HIS A 153 8.61 -4.97 6.91
C HIS A 153 8.93 -4.66 5.43
N ILE A 154 7.99 -4.07 4.72
CA ILE A 154 8.23 -3.60 3.36
C ILE A 154 8.89 -2.23 3.41
N ALA A 155 9.94 -2.03 2.61
CA ALA A 155 10.64 -0.76 2.53
C ALA A 155 10.65 -0.21 1.09
N PHE A 156 10.29 1.07 0.94
CA PHE A 156 10.38 1.81 -0.32
C PHE A 156 11.41 2.92 -0.15
N HIS A 157 12.43 2.92 -0.98
CA HIS A 157 13.48 3.93 -1.03
C HIS A 157 13.51 4.58 -2.43
N ALA A 158 12.66 5.59 -2.64
CA ALA A 158 12.51 6.25 -3.94
C ALA A 158 13.51 7.40 -4.14
N GLU A 159 14.75 7.17 -3.73
CA GLU A 159 15.85 8.11 -3.91
C GLU A 159 17.19 7.36 -3.87
N ASN A 160 18.14 7.77 -4.72
CA ASN A 160 19.54 7.37 -4.65
C ASN A 160 20.41 8.62 -4.50
N HIS A 161 21.44 8.55 -3.64
CA HIS A 161 22.48 9.58 -3.58
C HIS A 161 23.47 9.40 -4.73
N ASP A 162 23.95 10.52 -5.28
CA ASP A 162 25.10 10.51 -6.16
C ASP A 162 26.38 10.34 -5.33
N TYR A 163 27.28 9.47 -5.76
CA TYR A 163 28.46 9.06 -4.99
C TYR A 163 29.71 8.83 -5.85
N GLU A 164 29.66 9.12 -7.13
CA GLU A 164 30.75 8.83 -8.07
C GLU A 164 31.97 9.71 -7.83
N ARG A 165 31.78 10.91 -7.30
CA ARG A 165 32.88 11.81 -6.97
C ARG A 165 33.48 11.45 -5.62
N VAL A 166 34.82 11.27 -5.58
CA VAL A 166 35.56 10.93 -4.35
C VAL A 166 36.20 12.15 -3.68
N ASP A 167 36.19 13.29 -4.34
CA ASP A 167 36.78 14.54 -3.89
C ASP A 167 35.86 15.42 -3.04
N ILE A 168 34.56 15.09 -3.00
CA ILE A 168 33.57 15.76 -2.14
C ILE A 168 32.72 14.74 -1.37
N PRO A 169 32.22 15.08 -0.17
CA PRO A 169 31.34 14.21 0.60
C PRO A 169 30.08 13.83 -0.17
N ILE A 170 29.62 12.57 -0.06
CA ILE A 170 28.43 12.05 -0.73
C ILE A 170 27.20 12.94 -0.50
N LYS A 171 27.00 13.45 0.72
CA LYS A 171 25.87 14.33 1.07
C LYS A 171 25.82 15.65 0.28
N HIS A 172 26.89 16.02 -0.40
CA HIS A 172 27.00 17.24 -1.21
C HIS A 172 26.92 16.98 -2.73
N GLN A 173 26.83 15.71 -3.16
CA GLN A 173 26.82 15.35 -4.58
C GLN A 173 25.43 15.39 -5.22
N GLY A 174 24.36 15.42 -4.38
CA GLY A 174 23.00 15.44 -4.89
C GLY A 174 22.28 14.09 -4.80
N THR A 175 21.12 14.02 -5.43
CA THR A 175 20.25 12.82 -5.41
C THR A 175 19.54 12.65 -6.75
N ARG A 176 19.28 11.40 -7.10
CA ARG A 176 18.45 10.98 -8.25
C ARG A 176 17.15 10.36 -7.75
N ARG A 177 16.04 10.63 -8.45
CA ARG A 177 14.68 10.23 -8.06
C ARG A 177 13.87 9.81 -9.27
N LYS A 178 13.90 8.54 -9.62
CA LYS A 178 13.11 7.96 -10.71
C LYS A 178 11.70 7.62 -10.27
N GLY A 179 11.56 7.25 -9.00
CA GLY A 179 10.33 6.76 -8.41
C GLY A 179 10.20 5.24 -8.41
N ILE A 180 9.10 4.77 -7.81
CA ILE A 180 8.78 3.34 -7.71
C ILE A 180 7.34 3.14 -8.16
N VAL A 181 7.11 2.15 -9.02
CA VAL A 181 5.79 1.78 -9.51
C VAL A 181 5.52 0.30 -9.22
N ILE A 182 4.38 0.03 -8.59
CA ILE A 182 3.79 -1.31 -8.49
C ILE A 182 2.42 -1.23 -9.13
N GLU A 183 2.20 -1.97 -10.21
CA GLU A 183 0.92 -2.02 -10.89
C GLU A 183 -0.11 -2.88 -10.11
N ASP A 184 -1.34 -2.98 -10.64
CA ASP A 184 -2.45 -3.66 -9.98
C ASP A 184 -2.20 -5.15 -9.74
N ASP A 185 -2.97 -5.73 -8.79
CA ASP A 185 -3.08 -7.16 -8.55
C ASP A 185 -1.74 -7.84 -8.20
N CYS A 186 -0.84 -7.12 -7.51
CA CYS A 186 0.44 -7.67 -7.08
C CYS A 186 0.39 -8.19 -5.64
N TRP A 187 1.15 -9.26 -5.40
CA TRP A 187 1.43 -9.75 -4.05
C TRP A 187 2.91 -9.58 -3.73
N VAL A 188 3.19 -8.90 -2.62
CA VAL A 188 4.54 -8.65 -2.13
C VAL A 188 4.75 -9.37 -0.80
N GLY A 189 5.67 -10.30 -0.79
CA GLY A 189 6.10 -11.03 0.42
C GLY A 189 6.85 -10.14 1.40
N SER A 190 6.81 -10.52 2.68
CA SER A 190 7.43 -9.78 3.79
C SER A 190 8.94 -9.54 3.60
N ASN A 191 9.48 -8.51 4.24
CA ASN A 191 10.89 -8.13 4.17
C ASN A 191 11.38 -7.76 2.75
N THR A 192 10.50 -7.31 1.88
CA THR A 192 10.88 -6.86 0.53
C THR A 192 11.29 -5.39 0.57
N THR A 193 12.38 -5.08 -0.13
CA THR A 193 12.87 -3.71 -0.31
C THR A 193 12.78 -3.30 -1.78
N PHE A 194 12.11 -2.18 -2.04
CA PHE A 194 12.06 -1.54 -3.35
C PHE A 194 13.02 -0.36 -3.39
N LEU A 195 13.88 -0.36 -4.41
CA LEU A 195 14.82 0.74 -4.67
C LEU A 195 14.29 1.64 -5.78
N ASP A 196 14.79 2.85 -5.82
CA ASP A 196 14.46 3.86 -6.82
C ASP A 196 14.61 3.34 -8.25
N GLY A 197 13.59 3.59 -9.07
CA GLY A 197 13.48 3.07 -10.44
C GLY A 197 12.92 1.64 -10.53
N ALA A 198 12.43 1.05 -9.45
CA ALA A 198 11.73 -0.23 -9.52
C ALA A 198 10.36 -0.07 -10.18
N HIS A 199 10.07 -0.91 -11.17
CA HIS A 199 8.77 -1.00 -11.83
C HIS A 199 8.31 -2.46 -11.88
N VAL A 200 7.24 -2.75 -11.18
CA VAL A 200 6.64 -4.10 -11.08
C VAL A 200 5.34 -4.10 -11.86
N GLY A 201 5.30 -4.85 -12.94
CA GLY A 201 4.12 -5.01 -13.80
C GLY A 201 2.97 -5.71 -13.09
N ARG A 202 1.77 -5.56 -13.64
CA ARG A 202 0.52 -6.12 -13.12
C ARG A 202 0.62 -7.61 -12.79
N GLY A 203 -0.03 -8.01 -11.72
CA GLY A 203 -0.20 -9.41 -11.37
C GLY A 203 1.09 -10.12 -10.95
N CYS A 204 2.16 -9.40 -10.64
CA CYS A 204 3.40 -9.98 -10.15
C CYS A 204 3.28 -10.53 -8.73
N VAL A 205 4.08 -11.54 -8.45
CA VAL A 205 4.32 -12.06 -7.10
C VAL A 205 5.80 -11.84 -6.76
N ILE A 206 6.06 -11.04 -5.73
CA ILE A 206 7.39 -10.79 -5.22
C ILE A 206 7.60 -11.66 -3.99
N ALA A 207 8.58 -12.55 -4.02
CA ALA A 207 8.89 -13.43 -2.90
C ALA A 207 9.45 -12.63 -1.71
N ALA A 208 9.22 -13.14 -0.50
CA ALA A 208 9.74 -12.54 0.72
C ALA A 208 11.28 -12.38 0.68
N GLY A 209 11.79 -11.30 1.29
CA GLY A 209 13.22 -11.01 1.34
C GLY A 209 13.83 -10.52 0.03
N SER A 210 13.03 -10.14 -0.96
CA SER A 210 13.54 -9.67 -2.26
C SER A 210 14.05 -8.24 -2.21
N LEU A 211 15.15 -7.96 -2.94
CA LEU A 211 15.65 -6.61 -3.21
C LEU A 211 15.31 -6.22 -4.65
N VAL A 212 14.25 -5.44 -4.81
CA VAL A 212 13.61 -5.13 -6.09
C VAL A 212 14.16 -3.84 -6.68
N ARG A 213 14.76 -3.93 -7.88
CA ARG A 213 15.27 -2.79 -8.65
C ARG A 213 15.13 -3.07 -10.15
N GLY A 214 14.82 -2.03 -10.94
CA GLY A 214 14.60 -2.18 -12.38
C GLY A 214 13.18 -2.68 -12.70
N GLU A 215 12.98 -3.19 -13.90
CA GLU A 215 11.67 -3.49 -14.44
C GLU A 215 11.37 -4.99 -14.44
N PHE A 216 10.14 -5.35 -14.08
CA PHE A 216 9.65 -6.72 -14.04
C PHE A 216 8.36 -6.82 -14.87
N PRO A 217 8.33 -7.69 -15.89
CA PRO A 217 7.18 -7.86 -16.76
C PRO A 217 5.92 -8.29 -15.98
N PRO A 218 4.71 -7.97 -16.47
CA PRO A 218 3.47 -8.43 -15.86
C PRO A 218 3.45 -9.94 -15.64
N TYR A 219 2.74 -10.37 -14.58
CA TYR A 219 2.55 -11.77 -14.21
C TYR A 219 3.83 -12.55 -13.91
N SER A 220 4.89 -11.88 -13.52
CA SER A 220 6.15 -12.53 -13.11
C SER A 220 6.12 -12.99 -11.67
N ILE A 221 6.78 -14.12 -11.39
CA ILE A 221 7.23 -14.49 -10.05
C ILE A 221 8.67 -14.04 -9.92
N VAL A 222 8.92 -13.13 -8.96
CA VAL A 222 10.19 -12.43 -8.76
C VAL A 222 10.78 -12.82 -7.43
N VAL A 223 12.06 -13.19 -7.40
CA VAL A 223 12.73 -13.69 -6.18
C VAL A 223 14.16 -13.17 -6.06
N GLY A 224 14.65 -13.06 -4.84
CA GLY A 224 16.07 -12.89 -4.52
C GLY A 224 16.55 -11.47 -4.27
N ALA A 225 17.82 -11.34 -3.90
CA ALA A 225 18.52 -10.09 -3.65
C ALA A 225 19.91 -10.13 -4.33
N PRO A 226 20.10 -9.44 -5.49
CA PRO A 226 19.09 -8.67 -6.24
C PRO A 226 18.00 -9.54 -6.86
N ALA A 227 16.79 -9.00 -6.95
CA ALA A 227 15.63 -9.72 -7.46
C ALA A 227 15.74 -10.04 -8.95
N ARG A 228 15.24 -11.22 -9.34
CA ARG A 228 15.19 -11.70 -10.74
C ARG A 228 13.85 -12.39 -10.99
N VAL A 229 13.42 -12.39 -12.23
CA VAL A 229 12.27 -13.19 -12.67
C VAL A 229 12.63 -14.67 -12.56
N LEU A 230 11.90 -15.42 -11.75
CA LEU A 230 12.01 -16.86 -11.62
C LEU A 230 11.24 -17.57 -12.74
N ARG A 231 9.99 -17.15 -12.96
CA ARG A 231 9.11 -17.66 -14.03
C ARG A 231 7.90 -16.74 -14.21
N SER A 232 7.16 -16.95 -15.30
CA SER A 232 5.83 -16.35 -15.45
C SER A 232 4.79 -17.09 -14.60
N ARG A 233 3.72 -16.41 -14.21
CA ARG A 233 2.48 -16.98 -13.68
C ARG A 233 1.58 -17.53 -14.79
N LEU A 234 1.74 -17.01 -16.01
CA LEU A 234 0.92 -17.44 -17.12
C LEU A 234 1.34 -18.84 -17.54
N THR A 235 0.37 -19.73 -17.70
CA THR A 235 0.55 -21.03 -18.31
C THR A 235 0.65 -20.87 -19.84
N THR A 236 1.21 -21.85 -20.54
CA THR A 236 1.30 -21.85 -22.02
C THR A 236 -0.07 -21.65 -22.66
N GLU A 237 -1.13 -22.24 -22.08
CA GLU A 237 -2.52 -22.08 -22.54
C GLU A 237 -3.05 -20.65 -22.38
N ALA A 238 -2.73 -19.99 -21.24
CA ALA A 238 -3.11 -18.60 -21.00
C ALA A 238 -2.37 -17.62 -21.91
N LEU A 239 -1.13 -17.92 -22.28
CA LEU A 239 -0.35 -17.13 -23.24
C LEU A 239 -0.98 -17.22 -24.65
N HIS A 240 -1.41 -18.40 -25.08
CA HIS A 240 -2.11 -18.56 -26.35
C HIS A 240 -3.45 -17.81 -26.40
N SER A 241 -4.25 -17.89 -25.33
CA SER A 241 -5.53 -17.16 -25.27
C SER A 241 -5.37 -15.64 -25.28
N GLN A 242 -4.32 -15.09 -24.66
CA GLN A 242 -4.04 -13.64 -24.71
C GLN A 242 -3.52 -13.22 -26.10
N ALA A 243 -2.68 -14.02 -26.73
CA ALA A 243 -2.20 -13.74 -28.07
C ALA A 243 -3.34 -13.74 -29.11
N VAL A 244 -4.34 -14.61 -28.96
CA VAL A 244 -5.55 -14.64 -29.81
C VAL A 244 -6.45 -13.43 -29.54
N ALA A 245 -6.56 -12.97 -28.29
CA ALA A 245 -7.38 -11.81 -27.92
C ALA A 245 -6.77 -10.47 -28.38
N THR A 246 -5.45 -10.39 -28.51
CA THR A 246 -4.74 -9.17 -29.00
C THR A 246 -4.43 -9.21 -30.50
N GLY A 247 -4.58 -10.34 -31.16
CA GLY A 247 -4.35 -10.57 -32.58
C GLY A 247 -5.63 -10.60 -33.41
N GLY A 248 -6.40 -9.53 -33.37
CA GLY A 248 -7.60 -9.39 -34.18
C GLY A 248 -7.51 -8.23 -35.16
N HIS A 249 -7.02 -8.32 -36.30
CA HIS A 249 -7.57 -8.20 -37.64
C HIS A 249 -6.43 -7.96 -38.63
N PRO A 250 -6.21 -8.84 -39.62
CA PRO A 250 -5.60 -8.40 -40.85
C PRO A 250 -6.67 -7.69 -41.66
N GLY A 251 -6.49 -6.39 -41.87
CA GLY A 251 -7.19 -5.60 -42.86
C GLY A 251 -6.41 -5.65 -44.14
#